data_ced949c3b0956224480f8d6997d997c8
#
_entry.id   ced949c3b0956224480f8d6997d997c8
#
_cell.length_a   1.000
_cell.length_b   1.000
_cell.length_c   1.000
_cell.angle_alpha   90.00
_cell.angle_beta   90.00
_cell.angle_gamma   90.00
#
_symmetry.space_group_name_H-M   'P 1'
#
loop_
_entity.id
_entity.type
_entity.pdbx_description
1 polymer ?
#
loop_
_entity_poly.entity_id
_entity_poly.type
_entity_poly.pdbx_seq_one_letter_code
_entity_poly.pdbx_strand_id
1 'polypeptide(L)'
;MAFDGIITSAIATELSSTITLGKIEKIYQPTGEDLLIQIHTREGNVKLFASCGSQSARICLTEDKYSNPMQPPNFCMLMRKHIQGGRITAIRQQDSERIIEIDIEAQTELGFTTSKRLIVEIMGKHSNIILIDIESGKIIDSIKRISIDVNRYRQLLPGVIYVYPPKQDKTPFKSASTKDFVNSEGVFLSEKLIMNRISGISPAIARELLSSKEPAARLAEIVESAETGSFTPTIYFDEDDTPREFHITDLSEYCGLRQKTFDSLSSCIEFYYQHRASTNIIKQKSVPLHKIVKSALDKALLKKKRLSEDLLKAENSDKYRLYGELLTANIHLIQAGARSVEVVNYYDGSNITIPLSEKLSGAKNAQQYFKKYSKARTAIKEKAVQLEEVEADITYLDSVMQSLEAASTEGELDQIKEELVETGYIRYRSKPGHKRNKQKQAPLEYRLSDGHHVFVGRNNKENDQLTTKTASRTDIWFHTKEIPGSHVILVTESGESIQDITAETIYEAASIAAYHSKGKDSDNVPVDYTLVKYVKKPSGAKPGMVIFTHNSTVYVTPKLPGSAKD
;
A
#
# COMPACT_ATOMS: atom_id res chain seq x y z
N MET A 1 10.07 16.94 8.53
CA MET A 1 9.15 16.35 9.51
C MET A 1 8.01 17.32 9.65
N ALA A 2 6.83 16.92 9.22
CA ALA A 2 5.65 17.80 9.17
C ALA A 2 5.27 18.44 10.52
N PHE A 3 5.54 17.78 11.62
CA PHE A 3 5.28 18.29 12.96
C PHE A 3 6.50 19.09 13.47
N ASP A 4 6.52 20.39 13.28
CA ASP A 4 7.57 21.31 13.73
C ASP A 4 7.15 22.14 14.95
N GLY A 5 7.97 23.12 15.35
CA GLY A 5 7.68 23.99 16.49
C GLY A 5 6.49 24.91 16.27
N ILE A 6 6.25 25.36 15.05
CA ILE A 6 5.11 26.22 14.69
C ILE A 6 3.81 25.41 14.76
N ILE A 7 3.79 24.19 14.19
CA ILE A 7 2.67 23.27 14.32
C ILE A 7 2.41 22.90 15.80
N THR A 8 3.49 22.75 16.59
CA THR A 8 3.37 22.51 18.03
C THR A 8 2.71 23.70 18.76
N SER A 9 3.03 24.95 18.36
CA SER A 9 2.37 26.15 18.89
C SER A 9 0.90 26.18 18.53
N ALA A 10 0.58 25.96 17.27
CA ALA A 10 -0.79 26.00 16.76
C ALA A 10 -1.68 24.92 17.42
N ILE A 11 -1.18 23.68 17.54
CA ILE A 11 -1.96 22.62 18.20
C ILE A 11 -2.09 22.86 19.72
N ALA A 12 -1.09 23.46 20.37
CA ALA A 12 -1.21 23.84 21.78
C ALA A 12 -2.31 24.90 21.98
N THR A 13 -2.44 25.85 21.07
CA THR A 13 -3.50 26.86 21.04
C THR A 13 -4.89 26.21 20.85
N GLU A 14 -5.03 25.33 19.86
CA GLU A 14 -6.28 24.58 19.61
C GLU A 14 -6.69 23.73 20.83
N LEU A 15 -5.76 22.96 21.39
CA LEU A 15 -6.02 22.15 22.57
C LEU A 15 -6.37 23.02 23.78
N SER A 16 -5.66 24.14 23.99
CA SER A 16 -5.93 25.06 25.10
C SER A 16 -7.33 25.63 25.02
N SER A 17 -7.81 26.04 23.85
CA SER A 17 -9.15 26.58 23.68
C SER A 17 -10.24 25.51 23.88
N THR A 18 -9.96 24.26 23.51
CA THR A 18 -10.98 23.19 23.48
C THR A 18 -11.09 22.42 24.78
N ILE A 19 -9.95 22.04 25.41
CA ILE A 19 -9.95 21.10 26.54
C ILE A 19 -9.50 21.68 27.87
N THR A 20 -9.11 22.96 27.96
CA THR A 20 -8.83 23.61 29.24
C THR A 20 -10.11 23.62 30.10
N LEU A 21 -9.95 23.39 31.39
CA LEU A 21 -11.01 23.16 32.38
C LEU A 21 -11.80 21.86 32.17
N GLY A 22 -11.49 21.07 31.17
CA GLY A 22 -12.07 19.75 30.95
C GLY A 22 -11.70 18.74 32.05
N LYS A 23 -12.61 17.84 32.36
CA LYS A 23 -12.42 16.75 33.33
C LYS A 23 -11.98 15.48 32.65
N ILE A 24 -10.90 14.86 33.10
CA ILE A 24 -10.39 13.59 32.59
C ILE A 24 -11.30 12.45 33.10
N GLU A 25 -12.06 11.82 32.19
CA GLU A 25 -12.98 10.74 32.54
C GLU A 25 -12.34 9.36 32.47
N LYS A 26 -11.70 9.06 31.33
CA LYS A 26 -11.12 7.74 31.06
C LYS A 26 -9.78 7.87 30.38
N ILE A 27 -8.89 6.92 30.69
CA ILE A 27 -7.55 6.86 30.12
C ILE A 27 -7.32 5.46 29.57
N TYR A 28 -6.83 5.40 28.32
CA TYR A 28 -6.51 4.17 27.61
C TYR A 28 -5.11 4.26 27.01
N GLN A 29 -4.51 3.12 26.78
CA GLN A 29 -3.24 2.97 26.10
C GLN A 29 -3.39 1.90 25.02
N PRO A 30 -3.79 2.28 23.78
CA PRO A 30 -4.07 1.34 22.69
C PRO A 30 -2.87 0.49 22.30
N THR A 31 -1.68 1.10 22.27
CA THR A 31 -0.41 0.43 21.95
C THR A 31 0.66 0.75 23.00
N GLY A 32 1.85 0.19 22.88
CA GLY A 32 3.00 0.53 23.73
C GLY A 32 3.50 1.98 23.62
N GLU A 33 3.05 2.72 22.59
CA GLU A 33 3.54 4.07 22.28
C GLU A 33 2.41 5.12 22.20
N ASP A 34 1.14 4.72 22.40
CA ASP A 34 -0.02 5.60 22.22
C ASP A 34 -0.77 5.78 23.53
N LEU A 35 -1.28 6.97 23.78
CA LEU A 35 -2.14 7.32 24.90
C LEU A 35 -3.42 7.97 24.36
N LEU A 36 -4.58 7.56 24.91
CA LEU A 36 -5.88 8.11 24.58
C LEU A 36 -6.58 8.54 25.88
N ILE A 37 -6.94 9.82 25.98
CA ILE A 37 -7.60 10.41 27.15
C ILE A 37 -8.97 10.92 26.74
N GLN A 38 -10.01 10.42 27.36
CA GLN A 38 -11.37 10.93 27.22
C GLN A 38 -11.59 12.06 28.22
N ILE A 39 -12.00 13.21 27.73
CA ILE A 39 -12.15 14.44 28.48
C ILE A 39 -13.58 14.95 28.30
N HIS A 40 -14.24 15.27 29.40
CA HIS A 40 -15.53 15.92 29.40
C HIS A 40 -15.33 17.43 29.48
N THR A 41 -15.77 18.14 28.45
CA THR A 41 -15.75 19.61 28.37
C THR A 41 -17.17 20.18 28.47
N ARG A 42 -17.31 21.50 28.42
CA ARG A 42 -18.63 22.14 28.39
C ARG A 42 -19.40 21.85 27.10
N GLU A 43 -18.70 21.59 26.01
CA GLU A 43 -19.28 21.33 24.70
C GLU A 43 -19.53 19.83 24.44
N GLY A 44 -19.10 18.97 25.35
CA GLY A 44 -19.29 17.52 25.23
C GLY A 44 -18.01 16.72 25.50
N ASN A 45 -18.05 15.44 25.13
CA ASN A 45 -16.93 14.53 25.31
C ASN A 45 -16.00 14.56 24.11
N VAL A 46 -14.74 14.85 24.36
CA VAL A 46 -13.67 14.82 23.34
C VAL A 46 -12.59 13.80 23.74
N LYS A 47 -11.84 13.34 22.76
CA LYS A 47 -10.73 12.41 22.97
C LYS A 47 -9.43 13.07 22.57
N LEU A 48 -8.49 13.16 23.49
CA LEU A 48 -7.12 13.57 23.23
C LEU A 48 -6.28 12.32 22.93
N PHE A 49 -5.65 12.30 21.77
CA PHE A 49 -4.73 11.24 21.36
C PHE A 49 -3.29 11.78 21.37
N ALA A 50 -2.37 11.05 21.99
CA ALA A 50 -0.93 11.32 21.93
C ALA A 50 -0.16 10.05 21.56
N SER A 51 0.77 10.16 20.61
CA SER A 51 1.66 9.09 20.20
C SER A 51 3.11 9.52 20.33
N CYS A 52 3.95 8.63 20.84
CA CYS A 52 5.40 8.79 20.84
C CYS A 52 6.11 7.81 19.87
N GLY A 53 5.38 7.21 18.93
CA GLY A 53 5.94 6.37 17.87
C GLY A 53 6.94 7.14 17.01
N SER A 54 8.06 6.52 16.66
CA SER A 54 9.18 7.20 15.95
C SER A 54 8.77 7.85 14.62
N GLN A 55 7.78 7.27 13.94
CA GLN A 55 7.25 7.76 12.65
C GLN A 55 5.86 8.41 12.79
N SER A 56 5.22 8.29 13.96
CA SER A 56 3.83 8.69 14.20
C SER A 56 3.65 9.64 15.37
N ALA A 57 4.77 10.17 15.91
CA ALA A 57 4.75 11.06 17.07
C ALA A 57 3.90 12.30 16.78
N ARG A 58 2.85 12.48 17.58
CA ARG A 58 1.88 13.58 17.48
C ARG A 58 1.02 13.72 18.72
N ILE A 59 0.32 14.82 18.82
CA ILE A 59 -0.80 15.03 19.72
C ILE A 59 -1.92 15.75 18.97
N CYS A 60 -3.17 15.30 19.13
CA CYS A 60 -4.34 15.91 18.49
C CYS A 60 -5.62 15.43 19.18
N LEU A 61 -6.74 16.10 18.94
CA LEU A 61 -8.06 15.53 19.22
C LEU A 61 -8.40 14.48 18.16
N THR A 62 -9.23 13.50 18.50
CA THR A 62 -9.62 12.40 17.61
C THR A 62 -11.07 11.97 17.82
N GLU A 63 -11.74 11.63 16.75
CA GLU A 63 -13.04 10.96 16.79
C GLU A 63 -12.95 9.44 16.63
N ASP A 64 -11.77 8.95 16.28
CA ASP A 64 -11.52 7.55 15.96
C ASP A 64 -11.78 6.58 17.11
N LYS A 65 -12.01 5.34 16.71
CA LYS A 65 -12.15 4.20 17.61
C LYS A 65 -10.87 3.39 17.63
N TYR A 66 -10.18 3.40 18.75
CA TYR A 66 -8.97 2.60 18.97
C TYR A 66 -9.31 1.29 19.70
N SER A 67 -8.68 0.21 19.25
CA SER A 67 -8.76 -1.08 19.94
C SER A 67 -7.84 -1.07 21.16
N ASN A 68 -8.39 -1.29 22.34
CA ASN A 68 -7.64 -1.31 23.59
C ASN A 68 -7.29 -2.75 24.00
N PRO A 69 -6.12 -3.00 24.59
CA PRO A 69 -5.76 -4.30 25.11
C PRO A 69 -6.67 -4.68 26.29
N MET A 70 -6.95 -5.98 26.46
CA MET A 70 -7.77 -6.47 27.59
C MET A 70 -7.16 -6.14 28.96
N GLN A 71 -5.83 -6.16 29.05
CA GLN A 71 -5.09 -5.75 30.23
C GLN A 71 -4.36 -4.44 29.95
N PRO A 72 -4.69 -3.35 30.66
CA PRO A 72 -4.02 -2.07 30.49
C PRO A 72 -2.54 -2.15 30.88
N PRO A 73 -1.62 -1.54 30.11
CA PRO A 73 -0.22 -1.43 30.50
C PRO A 73 0.00 -0.65 31.79
N ASN A 74 1.14 -0.88 32.45
CA ASN A 74 1.46 -0.25 33.74
C ASN A 74 1.40 1.29 33.71
N PHE A 75 1.92 1.91 32.66
CA PHE A 75 1.85 3.36 32.47
C PHE A 75 0.40 3.86 32.48
N CYS A 76 -0.50 3.18 31.75
CA CYS A 76 -1.93 3.51 31.77
C CYS A 76 -2.54 3.42 33.19
N MET A 77 -2.18 2.40 33.94
CA MET A 77 -2.68 2.23 35.29
C MET A 77 -2.19 3.34 36.24
N LEU A 78 -0.93 3.75 36.11
CA LEU A 78 -0.39 4.89 36.87
C LEU A 78 -1.04 6.21 36.47
N MET A 79 -1.25 6.43 35.16
CA MET A 79 -2.00 7.60 34.67
C MET A 79 -3.41 7.65 35.29
N ARG A 80 -4.13 6.53 35.30
CA ARG A 80 -5.46 6.44 35.91
C ARG A 80 -5.40 6.79 37.41
N LYS A 81 -4.44 6.23 38.13
CA LYS A 81 -4.28 6.48 39.58
C LYS A 81 -4.03 7.96 39.90
N HIS A 82 -3.24 8.66 39.09
CA HIS A 82 -2.76 10.00 39.40
C HIS A 82 -3.57 11.14 38.81
N ILE A 83 -4.21 10.96 37.65
CA ILE A 83 -4.87 12.07 36.94
C ILE A 83 -6.30 11.76 36.46
N GLN A 84 -6.80 10.54 36.59
CA GLN A 84 -8.21 10.27 36.23
C GLN A 84 -9.13 10.97 37.24
N GLY A 85 -10.18 11.63 36.76
CA GLY A 85 -11.06 12.49 37.54
C GLY A 85 -10.51 13.91 37.74
N GLY A 86 -9.25 14.15 37.40
CA GLY A 86 -8.61 15.47 37.47
C GLY A 86 -9.09 16.43 36.39
N ARG A 87 -8.78 17.72 36.60
CA ARG A 87 -9.14 18.84 35.71
C ARG A 87 -7.90 19.42 35.05
N ILE A 88 -7.95 19.65 33.76
CA ILE A 88 -6.89 20.32 33.02
C ILE A 88 -6.92 21.82 33.34
N THR A 89 -5.81 22.36 33.79
CA THR A 89 -5.71 23.79 34.21
C THR A 89 -5.00 24.65 33.20
N ALA A 90 -4.00 24.12 32.48
CA ALA A 90 -3.27 24.85 31.47
C ALA A 90 -2.70 23.89 30.41
N ILE A 91 -2.57 24.41 29.18
CA ILE A 91 -1.88 23.73 28.09
C ILE A 91 -0.96 24.76 27.42
N ARG A 92 0.28 24.38 27.16
CA ARG A 92 1.27 25.25 26.53
C ARG A 92 2.36 24.49 25.80
N GLN A 93 2.97 25.16 24.85
CA GLN A 93 4.23 24.74 24.25
C GLN A 93 5.39 25.19 25.14
N GLN A 94 6.41 24.36 25.31
CA GLN A 94 7.65 24.71 25.99
C GLN A 94 8.59 25.45 25.04
N ASP A 95 8.82 26.75 25.29
CA ASP A 95 9.63 27.65 24.46
C ASP A 95 9.22 27.57 22.95
N SER A 96 10.16 27.25 22.06
CA SER A 96 9.92 26.94 20.63
C SER A 96 10.15 25.47 20.30
N GLU A 97 10.19 24.62 21.32
CA GLU A 97 10.46 23.21 21.17
C GLU A 97 9.18 22.43 20.84
N ARG A 98 9.34 21.20 20.35
CA ARG A 98 8.24 20.27 20.05
C ARG A 98 7.80 19.52 21.29
N ILE A 99 7.47 20.29 22.33
CA ILE A 99 7.06 19.78 23.65
C ILE A 99 5.77 20.48 24.05
N ILE A 100 4.76 19.70 24.37
CA ILE A 100 3.49 20.20 24.90
C ILE A 100 3.38 19.76 26.36
N GLU A 101 3.05 20.72 27.22
CA GLU A 101 2.78 20.52 28.64
C GLU A 101 1.31 20.72 28.93
N ILE A 102 0.72 19.77 29.67
CA ILE A 102 -0.66 19.80 30.11
C ILE A 102 -0.65 19.73 31.63
N ASP A 103 -1.02 20.80 32.31
CA ASP A 103 -1.14 20.87 33.75
C ASP A 103 -2.52 20.36 34.18
N ILE A 104 -2.52 19.55 35.23
CA ILE A 104 -3.71 18.83 35.68
C ILE A 104 -3.77 18.91 37.21
N GLU A 105 -4.87 19.41 37.74
CA GLU A 105 -5.21 19.29 39.16
C GLU A 105 -6.03 18.03 39.39
N ALA A 106 -5.57 17.19 40.29
CA ALA A 106 -6.23 15.95 40.67
C ALA A 106 -6.29 15.80 42.18
N GLN A 107 -7.29 15.10 42.67
CA GLN A 107 -7.39 14.77 44.08
C GLN A 107 -6.75 13.41 44.36
N THR A 108 -6.01 13.33 45.46
CA THR A 108 -5.54 12.05 46.01
C THR A 108 -6.68 11.26 46.63
N GLU A 109 -6.46 9.98 46.91
CA GLU A 109 -7.41 9.12 47.63
C GLU A 109 -7.80 9.69 49.00
N LEU A 110 -6.95 10.53 49.60
CA LEU A 110 -7.19 11.23 50.89
C LEU A 110 -7.85 12.61 50.73
N GLY A 111 -8.22 12.99 49.49
CA GLY A 111 -8.91 14.27 49.21
C GLY A 111 -8.00 15.49 49.07
N PHE A 112 -6.67 15.35 49.15
CA PHE A 112 -5.75 16.47 48.92
C PHE A 112 -5.62 16.77 47.42
N THR A 113 -5.66 18.06 47.08
CA THR A 113 -5.39 18.50 45.71
C THR A 113 -3.90 18.41 45.42
N THR A 114 -3.55 17.86 44.28
CA THR A 114 -2.17 17.75 43.77
C THR A 114 -2.10 18.20 42.32
N SER A 115 -1.00 18.83 41.99
CA SER A 115 -0.75 19.32 40.61
C SER A 115 0.22 18.40 39.87
N LYS A 116 -0.21 17.89 38.73
CA LYS A 116 0.56 17.01 37.88
C LYS A 116 0.75 17.65 36.50
N ARG A 117 1.81 17.29 35.81
CA ARG A 117 2.04 17.72 34.44
C ARG A 117 2.25 16.53 33.53
N LEU A 118 1.45 16.44 32.49
CA LEU A 118 1.66 15.52 31.40
C LEU A 118 2.50 16.25 30.32
N ILE A 119 3.66 15.69 29.99
CA ILE A 119 4.59 16.24 29.01
C ILE A 119 4.60 15.31 27.81
N VAL A 120 4.34 15.86 26.62
CA VAL A 120 4.39 15.15 25.34
C VAL A 120 5.53 15.73 24.51
N GLU A 121 6.59 14.94 24.36
CA GLU A 121 7.76 15.27 23.55
C GLU A 121 7.61 14.67 22.16
N ILE A 122 7.65 15.48 21.09
CA ILE A 122 7.44 15.09 19.69
C ILE A 122 8.76 15.23 18.92
N MET A 123 9.69 14.29 19.13
CA MET A 123 11.08 14.37 18.64
C MET A 123 11.48 13.12 17.85
N GLY A 124 10.56 12.55 17.04
CA GLY A 124 10.80 11.37 16.23
C GLY A 124 11.17 10.16 17.11
N LYS A 125 12.34 9.57 16.91
CA LYS A 125 12.80 8.42 17.70
C LYS A 125 12.98 8.71 19.19
N HIS A 126 13.13 9.98 19.57
CA HIS A 126 13.28 10.44 20.96
C HIS A 126 11.97 10.93 21.59
N SER A 127 10.85 10.76 20.90
CA SER A 127 9.53 11.12 21.43
C SER A 127 9.17 10.30 22.65
N ASN A 128 8.48 10.94 23.61
CA ASN A 128 8.05 10.31 24.85
C ASN A 128 6.78 10.98 25.41
N ILE A 129 6.09 10.29 26.30
CA ILE A 129 4.97 10.81 27.08
C ILE A 129 5.31 10.58 28.56
N ILE A 130 5.37 11.65 29.36
CA ILE A 130 5.92 11.64 30.70
C ILE A 130 4.92 12.31 31.65
N LEU A 131 4.64 11.70 32.77
CA LEU A 131 3.87 12.30 33.85
C LEU A 131 4.81 12.70 34.99
N ILE A 132 4.77 13.97 35.40
CA ILE A 132 5.56 14.48 36.52
C ILE A 132 4.66 15.04 37.63
N ASP A 133 5.19 15.06 38.81
CA ASP A 133 4.67 15.82 39.93
C ASP A 133 5.25 17.24 39.87
N ILE A 134 4.40 18.27 39.84
CA ILE A 134 4.85 19.67 39.65
C ILE A 134 5.62 20.16 40.87
N GLU A 135 5.20 19.81 42.08
CA GLU A 135 5.80 20.34 43.32
C GLU A 135 7.22 19.80 43.52
N SER A 136 7.42 18.51 43.31
CA SER A 136 8.74 17.89 43.48
C SER A 136 9.60 17.87 42.21
N GLY A 137 9.04 18.14 41.05
CA GLY A 137 9.69 17.99 39.74
C GLY A 137 10.02 16.55 39.35
N LYS A 138 9.56 15.57 40.16
CA LYS A 138 9.90 14.15 39.95
C LYS A 138 8.99 13.49 38.91
N ILE A 139 9.57 12.63 38.11
CA ILE A 139 8.85 11.77 37.16
C ILE A 139 8.05 10.73 37.94
N ILE A 140 6.74 10.69 37.76
CA ILE A 140 5.85 9.65 38.26
C ILE A 140 6.04 8.39 37.38
N ASP A 141 5.93 8.54 36.06
CA ASP A 141 6.31 7.50 35.10
C ASP A 141 6.45 8.11 33.68
N SER A 142 7.01 7.32 32.79
CA SER A 142 7.10 7.64 31.35
C SER A 142 6.72 6.42 30.50
N ILE A 143 6.08 6.65 29.36
CA ILE A 143 5.65 5.57 28.46
C ILE A 143 6.86 4.80 27.92
N LYS A 144 7.98 5.51 27.64
CA LYS A 144 9.29 4.94 27.32
C LYS A 144 10.26 5.26 28.45
N ARG A 145 10.60 4.27 29.24
CA ARG A 145 11.59 4.42 30.31
C ARG A 145 12.99 4.44 29.71
N ILE A 146 13.75 5.49 30.01
CA ILE A 146 15.10 5.71 29.47
C ILE A 146 16.09 5.74 30.63
N SER A 147 16.99 4.74 30.67
CA SER A 147 18.10 4.67 31.63
C SER A 147 19.33 5.45 31.13
N ILE A 148 20.31 5.63 32.04
CA ILE A 148 21.60 6.27 31.72
C ILE A 148 22.38 5.53 30.65
N ASP A 149 22.20 4.21 30.53
CA ASP A 149 22.85 3.39 29.50
C ASP A 149 22.36 3.71 28.10
N VAL A 150 21.07 4.12 27.97
CA VAL A 150 20.44 4.48 26.71
C VAL A 150 20.68 5.97 26.37
N ASN A 151 20.63 6.84 27.38
CA ASN A 151 20.85 8.28 27.19
C ASN A 151 21.68 8.84 28.36
N ARG A 152 22.92 9.24 28.06
CA ARG A 152 23.85 9.79 29.06
C ARG A 152 23.50 11.19 29.53
N TYR A 153 22.69 11.94 28.77
CA TYR A 153 22.33 13.32 29.12
C TYR A 153 21.20 13.38 30.15
N ARG A 154 20.16 12.57 29.97
CA ARG A 154 19.01 12.55 30.91
C ARG A 154 18.40 11.17 31.04
N GLN A 155 17.88 10.91 32.22
CA GLN A 155 17.12 9.70 32.51
C GLN A 155 15.63 10.03 32.59
N LEU A 156 14.78 9.13 32.09
CA LEU A 156 13.32 9.24 32.21
C LEU A 156 12.79 8.01 32.92
N LEU A 157 13.05 7.97 34.25
CA LEU A 157 12.67 6.87 35.13
C LEU A 157 11.84 7.40 36.29
N PRO A 158 10.93 6.60 36.89
CA PRO A 158 10.17 6.98 38.06
C PRO A 158 11.07 7.43 39.22
N GLY A 159 10.69 8.52 39.87
CA GLY A 159 11.40 9.10 41.03
C GLY A 159 12.57 10.02 40.69
N VAL A 160 13.04 10.06 39.47
CA VAL A 160 14.08 10.98 39.00
C VAL A 160 13.48 12.35 38.70
N ILE A 161 14.22 13.43 38.93
CA ILE A 161 13.81 14.80 38.55
C ILE A 161 13.78 14.88 37.04
N TYR A 162 12.69 15.41 36.48
CA TYR A 162 12.57 15.61 35.02
C TYR A 162 13.53 16.72 34.55
N VAL A 163 14.31 16.42 33.54
CA VAL A 163 15.20 17.37 32.84
C VAL A 163 14.75 17.48 31.41
N TYR A 164 14.60 18.72 30.92
CA TYR A 164 14.28 18.98 29.51
C TYR A 164 15.41 18.51 28.59
N PRO A 165 15.10 18.24 27.31
CA PRO A 165 16.12 18.03 26.30
C PRO A 165 17.14 19.17 26.27
N PRO A 166 18.41 18.94 25.84
CA PRO A 166 19.42 19.98 25.81
C PRO A 166 18.98 21.12 24.89
N LYS A 167 19.04 22.35 25.42
CA LYS A 167 18.77 23.55 24.62
C LYS A 167 19.79 23.64 23.49
N GLN A 168 19.30 23.98 22.31
CA GLN A 168 20.15 24.31 21.17
C GLN A 168 20.53 25.81 21.26
N ASP A 169 21.75 26.16 20.86
CA ASP A 169 22.18 27.56 20.76
C ASP A 169 21.63 28.18 19.46
N LYS A 170 20.30 28.40 19.47
CA LYS A 170 19.53 28.93 18.34
C LYS A 170 18.50 29.94 18.83
N THR A 171 18.23 30.94 17.99
CA THR A 171 17.13 31.87 18.22
C THR A 171 15.78 31.16 18.16
N PRO A 172 14.92 31.25 19.17
CA PRO A 172 13.55 30.74 19.10
C PRO A 172 12.78 31.38 17.95
N PHE A 173 12.00 30.63 17.19
CA PHE A 173 11.26 31.15 16.03
C PHE A 173 10.31 32.32 16.41
N LYS A 174 9.79 32.34 17.63
CA LYS A 174 8.95 33.43 18.15
C LYS A 174 9.70 34.77 18.34
N SER A 175 11.02 34.76 18.43
CA SER A 175 11.86 35.93 18.63
C SER A 175 12.86 36.16 17.49
N ALA A 176 12.73 35.41 16.40
CA ALA A 176 13.59 35.55 15.24
C ALA A 176 13.35 36.91 14.53
N SER A 177 14.41 37.52 14.04
CA SER A 177 14.41 38.85 13.43
C SER A 177 15.22 38.81 12.13
N THR A 178 15.23 39.93 11.35
CA THR A 178 15.88 39.99 10.04
C THR A 178 17.36 39.55 10.06
N LYS A 179 18.09 39.81 11.16
CA LYS A 179 19.50 39.39 11.34
C LYS A 179 19.69 37.87 11.30
N ASP A 180 18.65 37.09 11.61
CA ASP A 180 18.71 35.65 11.64
C ASP A 180 18.60 35.02 10.24
N PHE A 181 18.20 35.84 9.23
CA PHE A 181 18.00 35.41 7.84
C PHE A 181 19.12 35.89 6.90
N VAL A 182 19.98 36.82 7.34
CA VAL A 182 21.06 37.39 6.53
C VAL A 182 22.43 37.14 7.13
N ASN A 183 23.46 37.18 6.29
CA ASN A 183 24.87 37.20 6.75
C ASN A 183 25.31 38.64 7.11
N SER A 184 26.58 38.82 7.47
CA SER A 184 27.18 40.12 7.79
C SER A 184 27.17 41.11 6.62
N GLU A 185 26.98 40.65 5.39
CA GLU A 185 26.95 41.45 4.15
C GLU A 185 25.49 41.72 3.70
N GLY A 186 24.50 41.33 4.48
CA GLY A 186 23.07 41.50 4.15
C GLY A 186 22.53 40.54 3.10
N VAL A 187 23.28 39.48 2.75
CA VAL A 187 22.84 38.44 1.79
C VAL A 187 22.04 37.38 2.53
N PHE A 188 20.94 36.94 1.93
CA PHE A 188 20.11 35.86 2.50
C PHE A 188 20.89 34.55 2.67
N LEU A 189 20.67 33.92 3.82
CA LEU A 189 21.26 32.62 4.16
C LEU A 189 20.59 31.48 3.39
N SER A 190 21.31 30.37 3.23
CA SER A 190 20.69 29.14 2.71
C SER A 190 19.75 28.52 3.74
N GLU A 191 18.81 27.69 3.27
CA GLU A 191 17.88 26.89 4.10
C GLU A 191 18.57 26.26 5.31
N LYS A 192 19.68 25.56 5.07
CA LYS A 192 20.45 24.87 6.11
C LYS A 192 21.00 25.81 7.18
N LEU A 193 21.45 27.00 6.79
CA LEU A 193 21.98 28.00 7.72
C LEU A 193 20.87 28.63 8.56
N ILE A 194 19.70 28.92 7.96
CA ILE A 194 18.53 29.42 8.71
C ILE A 194 18.08 28.38 9.75
N MET A 195 17.96 27.11 9.37
CA MET A 195 17.61 26.03 10.30
C MET A 195 18.65 25.82 11.40
N ASN A 196 19.91 26.20 11.18
CA ASN A 196 20.94 26.15 12.22
C ASN A 196 20.87 27.36 13.15
N ARG A 197 20.30 28.49 12.73
CA ARG A 197 20.15 29.70 13.54
C ARG A 197 18.83 29.78 14.28
N ILE A 198 17.75 29.33 13.66
CA ILE A 198 16.39 29.42 14.22
C ILE A 198 15.93 28.05 14.69
N SER A 199 15.48 27.93 15.93
CA SER A 199 14.88 26.71 16.47
C SER A 199 13.39 26.64 16.14
N GLY A 200 12.85 25.42 16.01
CA GLY A 200 11.42 25.15 15.88
C GLY A 200 10.86 25.28 14.45
N ILE A 201 11.66 25.59 13.44
CA ILE A 201 11.23 25.61 12.03
C ILE A 201 11.59 24.31 11.31
N SER A 202 10.75 23.93 10.35
CA SER A 202 11.01 22.81 9.43
C SER A 202 11.71 23.24 8.15
N PRO A 203 12.28 22.31 7.35
CA PRO A 203 12.79 22.62 6.02
C PRO A 203 11.77 23.28 5.10
N ALA A 204 10.52 22.85 5.15
CA ALA A 204 9.45 23.42 4.34
C ALA A 204 9.20 24.89 4.69
N ILE A 205 9.15 25.21 5.97
CA ILE A 205 9.04 26.61 6.43
C ILE A 205 10.28 27.41 6.07
N ALA A 206 11.49 26.87 6.24
CA ALA A 206 12.70 27.60 5.84
C ALA A 206 12.70 27.97 4.35
N ARG A 207 12.21 27.10 3.46
CA ARG A 207 12.06 27.39 2.04
C ARG A 207 10.94 28.41 1.76
N GLU A 208 9.79 28.27 2.46
CA GLU A 208 8.71 29.26 2.37
C GLU A 208 9.18 30.67 2.74
N LEU A 209 9.93 30.80 3.85
CA LEU A 209 10.48 32.09 4.27
C LEU A 209 11.48 32.65 3.27
N LEU A 210 12.33 31.83 2.66
CA LEU A 210 13.27 32.24 1.63
C LEU A 210 12.61 32.63 0.30
N SER A 211 11.40 32.19 0.02
CA SER A 211 10.63 32.62 -1.15
C SER A 211 10.03 34.03 -0.96
N SER A 212 9.91 34.49 0.28
CA SER A 212 9.41 35.81 0.62
C SER A 212 10.50 36.87 0.49
N LYS A 213 10.10 38.10 0.10
CA LYS A 213 10.99 39.28 0.09
C LYS A 213 11.38 39.72 1.52
N GLU A 214 10.52 39.44 2.49
CA GLU A 214 10.69 39.80 3.90
C GLU A 214 10.49 38.60 4.80
N PRO A 215 11.49 37.67 4.91
CA PRO A 215 11.36 36.43 5.66
C PRO A 215 10.97 36.58 7.13
N ALA A 216 11.47 37.63 7.80
CA ALA A 216 11.17 37.92 9.20
C ALA A 216 9.71 38.34 9.41
N ALA A 217 9.18 39.20 8.53
CA ALA A 217 7.77 39.60 8.56
C ALA A 217 6.85 38.39 8.28
N ARG A 218 7.20 37.60 7.27
CA ARG A 218 6.44 36.36 6.93
C ARG A 218 6.43 35.39 8.10
N LEU A 219 7.55 35.17 8.79
CA LEU A 219 7.60 34.34 9.98
C LEU A 219 6.70 34.88 11.10
N ALA A 220 6.72 36.20 11.33
CA ALA A 220 5.87 36.82 12.34
C ALA A 220 4.37 36.61 12.06
N GLU A 221 3.94 36.77 10.81
CA GLU A 221 2.56 36.47 10.38
C GLU A 221 2.17 35.01 10.68
N ILE A 222 3.05 34.05 10.34
CA ILE A 222 2.79 32.61 10.60
C ILE A 222 2.72 32.34 12.10
N VAL A 223 3.58 32.96 12.89
CA VAL A 223 3.57 32.82 14.36
C VAL A 223 2.30 33.40 14.96
N GLU A 224 1.90 34.59 14.56
CA GLU A 224 0.67 35.24 15.00
C GLU A 224 -0.55 34.39 14.69
N SER A 225 -0.62 33.84 13.46
CA SER A 225 -1.71 32.95 13.08
C SER A 225 -1.75 31.68 13.94
N ALA A 226 -0.60 31.08 14.28
CA ALA A 226 -0.50 29.92 15.14
C ALA A 226 -0.95 30.23 16.59
N GLU A 227 -0.64 31.42 17.10
CA GLU A 227 -0.99 31.85 18.47
C GLU A 227 -2.45 32.30 18.59
N THR A 228 -3.01 32.90 17.55
CA THR A 228 -4.42 33.32 17.54
C THR A 228 -5.40 32.22 17.12
N GLY A 229 -4.91 31.14 16.53
CA GLY A 229 -5.75 30.08 15.95
C GLY A 229 -6.41 30.47 14.61
N SER A 230 -5.96 31.55 13.99
CA SER A 230 -6.51 32.07 12.71
C SER A 230 -5.74 31.51 11.52
N PHE A 231 -5.98 30.25 11.17
CA PHE A 231 -5.32 29.55 10.06
C PHE A 231 -6.22 28.49 9.43
N THR A 232 -5.85 28.03 8.24
CA THR A 232 -6.53 26.93 7.55
C THR A 232 -5.52 25.78 7.38
N PRO A 233 -5.65 24.69 8.16
CA PRO A 233 -4.76 23.54 8.04
C PRO A 233 -4.91 22.89 6.67
N THR A 234 -3.80 22.69 5.97
CA THR A 234 -3.78 22.17 4.60
C THR A 234 -2.82 21.00 4.48
N ILE A 235 -3.24 19.90 3.84
CA ILE A 235 -2.40 18.77 3.44
C ILE A 235 -2.10 18.88 1.95
N TYR A 236 -0.84 18.65 1.59
CA TYR A 236 -0.33 18.55 0.23
C TYR A 236 -0.07 17.10 -0.12
N PHE A 237 -0.54 16.67 -1.31
CA PHE A 237 -0.40 15.29 -1.78
C PHE A 237 0.62 15.21 -2.90
N ASP A 238 1.34 14.09 -2.99
CA ASP A 238 2.17 13.77 -4.15
C ASP A 238 1.32 13.22 -5.31
N GLU A 239 1.97 12.89 -6.43
CA GLU A 239 1.33 12.34 -7.63
C GLU A 239 0.61 11.00 -7.37
N ASP A 240 1.09 10.24 -6.38
CA ASP A 240 0.50 8.95 -5.96
C ASP A 240 -0.63 9.11 -4.92
N ASP A 241 -1.16 10.32 -4.75
CA ASP A 241 -2.20 10.64 -3.76
C ASP A 241 -1.79 10.35 -2.30
N THR A 242 -0.48 10.28 -2.04
CA THR A 242 0.07 10.08 -0.68
C THR A 242 0.29 11.43 -0.01
N PRO A 243 -0.16 11.63 1.27
CA PRO A 243 0.10 12.86 2.00
C PRO A 243 1.60 13.11 2.16
N ARG A 244 2.11 14.18 1.56
CA ARG A 244 3.52 14.56 1.54
C ARG A 244 3.89 15.44 2.73
N GLU A 245 3.14 16.51 2.93
CA GLU A 245 3.37 17.50 3.98
C GLU A 245 2.03 18.10 4.44
N PHE A 246 1.98 18.68 5.63
CA PHE A 246 0.87 19.50 6.08
C PHE A 246 1.39 20.73 6.83
N HIS A 247 0.65 21.83 6.76
CA HIS A 247 0.97 23.02 7.53
C HIS A 247 -0.27 23.90 7.75
N ILE A 248 -0.14 24.90 8.60
CA ILE A 248 -1.15 25.93 8.90
C ILE A 248 -1.04 27.15 7.99
N THR A 249 -0.01 27.23 7.14
CA THR A 249 0.21 28.28 6.15
C THR A 249 0.42 27.67 4.78
N ASP A 250 0.14 28.44 3.74
CA ASP A 250 0.44 28.05 2.38
C ASP A 250 1.94 27.87 2.19
N LEU A 251 2.31 26.79 1.51
CA LEU A 251 3.69 26.45 1.18
C LEU A 251 3.89 26.57 -0.33
N SER A 252 4.60 27.63 -0.75
CA SER A 252 4.84 27.98 -2.18
C SER A 252 5.44 26.83 -2.98
N GLU A 253 6.29 26.02 -2.35
CA GLU A 253 6.90 24.83 -2.97
C GLU A 253 5.86 23.80 -3.45
N TYR A 254 4.68 23.78 -2.85
CA TYR A 254 3.64 22.79 -3.13
C TYR A 254 2.42 23.38 -3.86
N CYS A 255 2.53 24.59 -4.41
CA CYS A 255 1.42 25.31 -5.05
C CYS A 255 0.76 24.54 -6.21
N GLY A 256 1.52 23.68 -6.91
CA GLY A 256 1.00 22.85 -8.03
C GLY A 256 0.48 21.47 -7.64
N LEU A 257 0.54 21.09 -6.37
CA LEU A 257 0.10 19.78 -5.91
C LEU A 257 -1.38 19.81 -5.51
N ARG A 258 -2.01 18.63 -5.52
CA ARG A 258 -3.35 18.48 -4.94
C ARG A 258 -3.33 18.84 -3.46
N GLN A 259 -4.31 19.65 -3.04
CA GLN A 259 -4.44 20.14 -1.67
C GLN A 259 -5.79 19.72 -1.08
N LYS A 260 -5.80 19.55 0.25
CA LYS A 260 -7.01 19.35 1.03
C LYS A 260 -6.94 20.18 2.31
N THR A 261 -7.92 21.04 2.52
CA THR A 261 -8.07 21.87 3.72
C THR A 261 -8.92 21.16 4.78
N PHE A 262 -8.79 21.57 6.03
CA PHE A 262 -9.49 21.02 7.18
C PHE A 262 -10.00 22.13 8.10
N ASP A 263 -11.10 21.85 8.83
CA ASP A 263 -11.71 22.78 9.76
C ASP A 263 -10.91 22.92 11.08
N SER A 264 -10.09 21.91 11.43
CA SER A 264 -9.23 21.94 12.62
C SER A 264 -7.85 21.32 12.33
N LEU A 265 -6.84 21.77 13.07
CA LEU A 265 -5.50 21.20 12.96
C LEU A 265 -5.46 19.74 13.44
N SER A 266 -6.26 19.39 14.45
CA SER A 266 -6.39 18.02 14.92
C SER A 266 -6.88 17.07 13.83
N SER A 267 -7.93 17.43 13.09
CA SER A 267 -8.46 16.61 11.99
C SER A 267 -7.45 16.49 10.84
N CYS A 268 -6.71 17.56 10.54
CA CYS A 268 -5.62 17.55 9.58
C CYS A 268 -4.48 16.60 9.99
N ILE A 269 -4.00 16.69 11.22
CA ILE A 269 -2.95 15.82 11.77
C ILE A 269 -3.41 14.37 11.77
N GLU A 270 -4.64 14.08 12.23
CA GLU A 270 -5.18 12.72 12.27
C GLU A 270 -5.23 12.11 10.86
N PHE A 271 -5.81 12.82 9.91
CA PHE A 271 -5.88 12.38 8.51
C PHE A 271 -4.49 12.10 7.93
N TYR A 272 -3.52 13.02 8.11
CA TYR A 272 -2.17 12.87 7.60
C TYR A 272 -1.49 11.59 8.11
N TYR A 273 -1.52 11.36 9.42
CA TYR A 273 -0.83 10.21 10.00
C TYR A 273 -1.55 8.89 9.74
N GLN A 274 -2.89 8.85 9.66
CA GLN A 274 -3.64 7.66 9.30
C GLN A 274 -3.35 7.21 7.87
N HIS A 275 -3.41 8.13 6.90
CA HIS A 275 -3.13 7.82 5.51
C HIS A 275 -1.68 7.39 5.31
N ARG A 276 -0.75 8.04 5.99
CA ARG A 276 0.65 7.65 5.95
C ARG A 276 0.94 6.31 6.60
N ALA A 277 0.28 5.99 7.70
CA ALA A 277 0.39 4.70 8.36
C ALA A 277 -0.17 3.57 7.49
N SER A 278 -1.37 3.75 6.91
CA SER A 278 -1.96 2.78 5.98
C SER A 278 -1.09 2.56 4.74
N THR A 279 -0.61 3.62 4.11
CA THR A 279 0.28 3.53 2.94
C THR A 279 1.59 2.80 3.28
N ASN A 280 2.19 3.08 4.43
CA ASN A 280 3.41 2.39 4.87
C ASN A 280 3.16 0.90 5.14
N ILE A 281 2.06 0.55 5.82
CA ILE A 281 1.67 -0.85 6.06
C ILE A 281 1.44 -1.57 4.73
N ILE A 282 0.72 -0.94 3.81
CA ILE A 282 0.46 -1.47 2.46
C ILE A 282 1.80 -1.70 1.75
N LYS A 283 2.69 -0.69 1.68
CA LYS A 283 4.02 -0.83 1.05
C LYS A 283 4.85 -1.94 1.71
N GLN A 284 4.91 -2.01 3.04
CA GLN A 284 5.65 -3.06 3.74
C GLN A 284 5.12 -4.47 3.48
N LYS A 285 3.80 -4.63 3.37
CA LYS A 285 3.18 -5.93 3.08
C LYS A 285 3.22 -6.30 1.60
N SER A 286 3.09 -5.33 0.69
CA SER A 286 3.07 -5.58 -0.76
C SER A 286 4.44 -5.96 -1.31
N VAL A 287 5.54 -5.32 -0.88
CA VAL A 287 6.90 -5.56 -1.39
C VAL A 287 7.32 -7.04 -1.35
N PRO A 288 7.17 -7.79 -0.26
CA PRO A 288 7.49 -9.22 -0.24
C PRO A 288 6.62 -10.03 -1.20
N LEU A 289 5.33 -9.69 -1.35
CA LEU A 289 4.40 -10.37 -2.24
C LEU A 289 4.78 -10.12 -3.70
N HIS A 290 5.05 -8.87 -4.07
CA HIS A 290 5.56 -8.50 -5.39
C HIS A 290 6.82 -9.28 -5.75
N LYS A 291 7.79 -9.40 -4.83
CA LYS A 291 9.01 -10.16 -5.05
C LYS A 291 8.75 -11.65 -5.33
N ILE A 292 7.81 -12.23 -4.60
CA ILE A 292 7.42 -13.66 -4.77
C ILE A 292 6.76 -13.85 -6.13
N VAL A 293 5.75 -13.04 -6.47
CA VAL A 293 5.00 -13.14 -7.73
C VAL A 293 5.93 -12.88 -8.92
N LYS A 294 6.75 -11.84 -8.87
CA LYS A 294 7.74 -11.53 -9.92
C LYS A 294 8.71 -12.68 -10.13
N SER A 295 9.26 -13.26 -9.05
CA SER A 295 10.17 -14.41 -9.16
C SER A 295 9.49 -15.65 -9.76
N ALA A 296 8.19 -15.87 -9.45
CA ALA A 296 7.41 -16.95 -10.03
C ALA A 296 7.14 -16.71 -11.53
N LEU A 297 6.78 -15.49 -11.89
CA LEU A 297 6.54 -15.06 -13.28
C LEU A 297 7.82 -15.19 -14.14
N ASP A 298 8.97 -14.72 -13.64
CA ASP A 298 10.25 -14.84 -14.35
C ASP A 298 10.63 -16.31 -14.61
N LYS A 299 10.36 -17.19 -13.64
CA LYS A 299 10.57 -18.64 -13.80
C LYS A 299 9.62 -19.25 -14.84
N ALA A 300 8.36 -18.86 -14.84
CA ALA A 300 7.37 -19.33 -15.82
C ALA A 300 7.72 -18.87 -17.23
N LEU A 301 8.11 -17.62 -17.42
CA LEU A 301 8.57 -17.07 -18.69
C LEU A 301 9.82 -17.80 -19.22
N LEU A 302 10.79 -18.06 -18.36
CA LEU A 302 11.98 -18.84 -18.72
C LEU A 302 11.62 -20.28 -19.11
N LYS A 303 10.68 -20.91 -18.39
CA LYS A 303 10.19 -22.26 -18.72
C LYS A 303 9.45 -22.25 -20.07
N LYS A 304 8.59 -21.24 -20.33
CA LYS A 304 7.92 -21.05 -21.64
C LYS A 304 8.94 -20.99 -22.76
N LYS A 305 9.96 -20.13 -22.65
CA LYS A 305 11.01 -19.99 -23.65
C LYS A 305 11.72 -21.31 -23.95
N ARG A 306 12.13 -22.05 -22.91
CA ARG A 306 12.81 -23.37 -23.07
C ARG A 306 11.91 -24.40 -23.74
N LEU A 307 10.63 -24.47 -23.36
CA LEU A 307 9.67 -25.39 -23.98
C LEU A 307 9.44 -25.06 -25.45
N SER A 308 9.34 -23.77 -25.83
CA SER A 308 9.19 -23.34 -27.21
C SER A 308 10.42 -23.67 -28.06
N GLU A 309 11.64 -23.44 -27.53
CA GLU A 309 12.89 -23.81 -28.21
C GLU A 309 13.00 -25.33 -28.42
N ASP A 310 12.58 -26.11 -27.44
CA ASP A 310 12.58 -27.57 -27.52
C ASP A 310 11.53 -28.12 -28.48
N LEU A 311 10.35 -27.50 -28.55
CA LEU A 311 9.32 -27.83 -29.55
C LEU A 311 9.83 -27.58 -30.95
N LEU A 312 10.44 -26.43 -31.21
CA LEU A 312 11.02 -26.09 -32.52
C LEU A 312 12.11 -27.09 -32.94
N LYS A 313 12.94 -27.56 -32.00
CA LYS A 313 13.94 -28.61 -32.29
C LYS A 313 13.29 -29.96 -32.58
N ALA A 314 12.18 -30.26 -31.91
CA ALA A 314 11.46 -31.52 -32.09
C ALA A 314 10.66 -31.57 -33.41
N GLU A 315 10.10 -30.45 -33.86
CA GLU A 315 9.42 -30.32 -35.18
C GLU A 315 10.33 -30.70 -36.34
N ASN A 316 11.63 -30.43 -36.25
CA ASN A 316 12.62 -30.87 -37.22
C ASN A 316 12.90 -32.38 -37.21
N SER A 317 12.10 -33.16 -36.49
CA SER A 317 12.31 -34.60 -36.33
C SER A 317 11.84 -35.45 -37.50
N ASP A 318 11.05 -34.91 -38.42
CA ASP A 318 10.57 -35.62 -39.62
C ASP A 318 11.73 -36.13 -40.50
N LYS A 319 12.89 -35.46 -40.45
CA LYS A 319 14.12 -35.98 -41.06
C LYS A 319 14.53 -37.35 -40.51
N TYR A 320 14.26 -37.67 -39.27
CA TYR A 320 14.58 -38.98 -38.69
C TYR A 320 13.66 -40.08 -39.22
N ARG A 321 12.40 -39.75 -39.51
CA ARG A 321 11.47 -40.68 -40.21
C ARG A 321 11.99 -40.93 -41.61
N LEU A 322 12.29 -39.86 -42.36
CA LEU A 322 12.82 -39.95 -43.71
C LEU A 322 14.11 -40.77 -43.75
N TYR A 323 15.05 -40.52 -42.84
CA TYR A 323 16.30 -41.28 -42.76
C TYR A 323 16.04 -42.77 -42.43
N GLY A 324 15.09 -43.09 -41.54
CA GLY A 324 14.70 -44.44 -41.25
C GLY A 324 14.09 -45.17 -42.45
N GLU A 325 13.20 -44.52 -43.17
CA GLU A 325 12.57 -45.03 -44.38
C GLU A 325 13.61 -45.26 -45.52
N LEU A 326 14.47 -44.27 -45.80
CA LEU A 326 15.49 -44.36 -46.81
C LEU A 326 16.53 -45.44 -46.52
N LEU A 327 16.95 -45.59 -45.24
CA LEU A 327 17.87 -46.66 -44.83
C LEU A 327 17.22 -48.05 -44.93
N THR A 328 15.93 -48.14 -44.65
CA THR A 328 15.18 -49.42 -44.79
C THR A 328 15.06 -49.84 -46.23
N ALA A 329 14.74 -48.93 -47.14
CA ALA A 329 14.61 -49.17 -48.55
C ALA A 329 15.97 -49.53 -49.22
N ASN A 330 17.07 -48.95 -48.74
CA ASN A 330 18.41 -49.08 -49.33
C ASN A 330 19.37 -49.89 -48.42
N ILE A 331 18.82 -50.82 -47.65
CA ILE A 331 19.60 -51.59 -46.65
C ILE A 331 20.76 -52.38 -47.27
N HIS A 332 20.60 -52.78 -48.52
CA HIS A 332 21.58 -53.53 -49.33
C HIS A 332 22.80 -52.72 -49.72
N LEU A 333 22.68 -51.39 -49.72
CA LEU A 333 23.81 -50.47 -50.02
C LEU A 333 24.68 -50.16 -48.79
N ILE A 334 24.23 -50.56 -47.59
CA ILE A 334 24.92 -50.21 -46.34
C ILE A 334 25.98 -51.27 -46.02
N GLN A 335 27.24 -50.89 -46.14
CA GLN A 335 28.39 -51.74 -45.76
C GLN A 335 28.55 -51.75 -44.24
N ALA A 336 29.01 -52.86 -43.70
CA ALA A 336 29.36 -52.98 -42.31
C ALA A 336 30.47 -52.03 -41.92
N GLY A 337 30.28 -51.23 -40.82
CA GLY A 337 31.25 -50.22 -40.38
C GLY A 337 31.21 -48.88 -41.13
N ALA A 338 30.30 -48.70 -42.05
CA ALA A 338 30.14 -47.40 -42.74
C ALA A 338 29.74 -46.27 -41.75
N ARG A 339 30.33 -45.07 -41.93
CA ARG A 339 29.99 -43.83 -41.19
C ARG A 339 28.81 -43.07 -41.77
N SER A 340 28.55 -43.25 -43.03
CA SER A 340 27.46 -42.62 -43.75
C SER A 340 27.09 -43.42 -45.01
N VAL A 341 25.92 -43.22 -45.51
CA VAL A 341 25.47 -43.74 -46.81
C VAL A 341 24.80 -42.62 -47.58
N GLU A 342 25.09 -42.52 -48.88
CA GLU A 342 24.40 -41.63 -49.81
C GLU A 342 23.29 -42.42 -50.51
N VAL A 343 22.05 -41.90 -50.43
CA VAL A 343 20.88 -42.55 -51.01
C VAL A 343 20.02 -41.50 -51.70
N VAL A 344 19.29 -41.91 -52.73
CA VAL A 344 18.33 -41.05 -53.42
C VAL A 344 17.04 -40.98 -52.58
N ASN A 345 16.63 -39.76 -52.28
CA ASN A 345 15.32 -39.51 -51.70
C ASN A 345 14.24 -39.72 -52.75
N TYR A 346 13.47 -40.77 -52.65
CA TYR A 346 12.41 -41.10 -53.63
C TYR A 346 11.20 -40.15 -53.59
N TYR A 347 11.13 -39.24 -52.61
CA TYR A 347 10.06 -38.25 -52.56
C TYR A 347 10.33 -37.01 -53.47
N ASP A 348 11.59 -36.60 -53.60
CA ASP A 348 11.96 -35.40 -54.36
C ASP A 348 13.13 -35.59 -55.36
N GLY A 349 13.69 -36.80 -55.41
CA GLY A 349 14.80 -37.15 -56.30
C GLY A 349 16.18 -36.63 -55.87
N SER A 350 16.29 -35.98 -54.72
CA SER A 350 17.56 -35.44 -54.19
C SER A 350 18.47 -36.52 -53.59
N ASN A 351 19.79 -36.33 -53.66
CA ASN A 351 20.73 -37.17 -52.96
C ASN A 351 20.87 -36.70 -51.49
N ILE A 352 20.69 -37.64 -50.58
CA ILE A 352 20.81 -37.37 -49.14
C ILE A 352 21.91 -38.26 -48.53
N THR A 353 22.86 -37.64 -47.84
CA THR A 353 23.86 -38.34 -47.05
C THR A 353 23.34 -38.57 -45.64
N ILE A 354 23.13 -39.82 -45.25
CA ILE A 354 22.61 -40.21 -43.92
C ILE A 354 23.75 -40.68 -43.04
N PRO A 355 24.02 -40.05 -41.88
CA PRO A 355 25.03 -40.51 -40.91
C PRO A 355 24.66 -41.87 -40.31
N LEU A 356 25.64 -42.75 -40.19
CA LEU A 356 25.46 -44.10 -39.60
C LEU A 356 26.37 -44.28 -38.40
N SER A 357 25.95 -45.14 -37.49
CA SER A 357 26.80 -45.64 -36.41
C SER A 357 27.57 -46.88 -36.90
N GLU A 358 28.90 -46.80 -36.94
CA GLU A 358 29.83 -47.86 -37.34
C GLU A 358 29.59 -49.20 -36.57
N LYS A 359 29.08 -49.08 -35.31
CA LYS A 359 28.85 -50.22 -34.40
C LYS A 359 27.58 -50.96 -34.68
N LEU A 360 26.69 -50.45 -35.54
CA LEU A 360 25.36 -50.97 -35.79
C LEU A 360 25.24 -51.46 -37.25
N SER A 361 24.46 -52.52 -37.43
CA SER A 361 24.07 -52.92 -38.79
C SER A 361 23.14 -51.92 -39.42
N GLY A 362 22.97 -51.94 -40.74
CA GLY A 362 22.05 -51.08 -41.50
C GLY A 362 20.65 -51.10 -40.91
N ALA A 363 20.10 -52.29 -40.64
CA ALA A 363 18.78 -52.41 -40.01
C ALA A 363 18.70 -51.78 -38.58
N LYS A 364 19.74 -51.95 -37.79
CA LYS A 364 19.79 -51.30 -36.44
C LYS A 364 19.97 -49.78 -36.52
N ASN A 365 20.65 -49.25 -37.53
CA ASN A 365 20.73 -47.82 -37.81
C ASN A 365 19.35 -47.28 -38.17
N ALA A 366 18.63 -47.91 -39.10
CA ALA A 366 17.26 -47.54 -39.46
C ALA A 366 16.33 -47.52 -38.23
N GLN A 367 16.39 -48.60 -37.42
CA GLN A 367 15.60 -48.72 -36.21
C GLN A 367 15.96 -47.61 -35.18
N GLN A 368 17.23 -47.20 -35.09
CA GLN A 368 17.64 -46.12 -34.21
C GLN A 368 17.03 -44.78 -34.67
N TYR A 369 16.95 -44.50 -35.97
CA TYR A 369 16.29 -43.31 -36.49
C TYR A 369 14.79 -43.31 -36.23
N PHE A 370 14.08 -44.44 -36.43
CA PHE A 370 12.66 -44.56 -36.03
C PHE A 370 12.46 -44.38 -34.51
N LYS A 371 13.36 -44.86 -33.67
CA LYS A 371 13.33 -44.61 -32.24
C LYS A 371 13.52 -43.13 -31.88
N LYS A 372 14.43 -42.42 -32.60
CA LYS A 372 14.60 -40.98 -32.43
C LYS A 372 13.33 -40.24 -32.86
N TYR A 373 12.71 -40.58 -33.97
CA TYR A 373 11.45 -40.01 -34.43
C TYR A 373 10.31 -40.22 -33.41
N SER A 374 10.11 -41.45 -32.93
CA SER A 374 9.08 -41.76 -31.95
C SER A 374 9.27 -40.97 -30.64
N LYS A 375 10.50 -40.88 -30.13
CA LYS A 375 10.81 -40.06 -28.95
C LYS A 375 10.49 -38.59 -29.17
N ALA A 376 10.87 -38.03 -30.33
CA ALA A 376 10.59 -36.64 -30.63
C ALA A 376 9.08 -36.37 -30.73
N ARG A 377 8.29 -37.26 -31.35
CA ARG A 377 6.83 -37.16 -31.46
C ARG A 377 6.13 -37.20 -30.10
N THR A 378 6.61 -38.05 -29.19
CA THR A 378 6.09 -38.10 -27.82
C THR A 378 6.44 -36.80 -27.08
N ALA A 379 7.70 -36.34 -27.21
CA ALA A 379 8.14 -35.09 -26.60
C ALA A 379 7.36 -33.87 -27.08
N ILE A 380 7.01 -33.79 -28.37
CA ILE A 380 6.16 -32.70 -28.90
C ILE A 380 4.82 -32.65 -28.18
N LYS A 381 4.12 -33.80 -28.03
CA LYS A 381 2.82 -33.85 -27.37
C LYS A 381 2.91 -33.43 -25.90
N GLU A 382 3.88 -33.99 -25.15
CA GLU A 382 4.06 -33.69 -23.73
C GLU A 382 4.44 -32.22 -23.51
N LYS A 383 5.35 -31.68 -24.34
CA LYS A 383 5.80 -30.30 -24.24
C LYS A 383 4.73 -29.30 -24.66
N ALA A 384 3.86 -29.63 -25.60
CA ALA A 384 2.71 -28.80 -25.98
C ALA A 384 1.75 -28.64 -24.80
N VAL A 385 1.41 -29.73 -24.08
CA VAL A 385 0.58 -29.66 -22.88
C VAL A 385 1.25 -28.83 -21.78
N GLN A 386 2.57 -29.03 -21.55
CA GLN A 386 3.30 -28.23 -20.58
C GLN A 386 3.38 -26.76 -20.96
N LEU A 387 3.39 -26.42 -22.25
CA LEU A 387 3.39 -25.04 -22.71
C LEU A 387 2.06 -24.36 -22.40
N GLU A 388 0.92 -25.02 -22.66
CA GLU A 388 -0.42 -24.54 -22.29
C GLU A 388 -0.54 -24.31 -20.78
N GLU A 389 -0.05 -25.25 -19.96
CA GLU A 389 -0.03 -25.09 -18.48
C GLU A 389 0.79 -23.87 -18.04
N VAL A 390 1.97 -23.67 -18.63
CA VAL A 390 2.85 -22.53 -18.29
C VAL A 390 2.25 -21.22 -18.77
N GLU A 391 1.58 -21.18 -19.91
CA GLU A 391 0.87 -19.99 -20.39
C GLU A 391 -0.29 -19.61 -19.46
N ALA A 392 -1.05 -20.58 -18.98
CA ALA A 392 -2.08 -20.38 -17.97
C ALA A 392 -1.48 -19.87 -16.64
N ASP A 393 -0.30 -20.39 -16.23
CA ASP A 393 0.43 -19.92 -15.06
C ASP A 393 0.88 -18.45 -15.20
N ILE A 394 1.38 -18.06 -16.37
CA ILE A 394 1.79 -16.69 -16.66
C ILE A 394 0.60 -15.75 -16.58
N THR A 395 -0.50 -16.08 -17.27
CA THR A 395 -1.74 -15.27 -17.25
C THR A 395 -2.27 -15.09 -15.83
N TYR A 396 -2.27 -16.16 -15.03
CA TYR A 396 -2.67 -16.09 -13.63
C TYR A 396 -1.73 -15.19 -12.79
N LEU A 397 -0.41 -15.36 -12.93
CA LEU A 397 0.56 -14.54 -12.17
C LEU A 397 0.51 -13.07 -12.56
N ASP A 398 0.25 -12.76 -13.83
CA ASP A 398 0.04 -11.39 -14.30
C ASP A 398 -1.23 -10.79 -13.68
N SER A 399 -2.33 -11.55 -13.56
CA SER A 399 -3.55 -11.07 -12.88
C SER A 399 -3.34 -10.83 -11.38
N VAL A 400 -2.55 -11.68 -10.71
CA VAL A 400 -2.16 -11.46 -9.30
C VAL A 400 -1.28 -10.23 -9.16
N MET A 401 -0.35 -9.99 -10.10
CA MET A 401 0.48 -8.77 -10.11
C MET A 401 -0.38 -7.53 -10.24
N GLN A 402 -1.34 -7.51 -11.16
CA GLN A 402 -2.33 -6.43 -11.31
C GLN A 402 -3.13 -6.20 -10.01
N SER A 403 -3.60 -7.27 -9.38
CA SER A 403 -4.32 -7.17 -8.09
C SER A 403 -3.44 -6.59 -6.97
N LEU A 404 -2.14 -6.92 -6.94
CA LEU A 404 -1.19 -6.36 -5.98
C LEU A 404 -0.93 -4.86 -6.22
N GLU A 405 -0.86 -4.43 -7.47
CA GLU A 405 -0.66 -3.02 -7.86
C GLU A 405 -1.91 -2.18 -7.56
N ALA A 406 -3.10 -2.77 -7.72
CA ALA A 406 -4.38 -2.12 -7.44
C ALA A 406 -4.76 -2.12 -5.94
N ALA A 407 -4.11 -2.96 -5.10
CA ALA A 407 -4.46 -3.11 -3.70
C ALA A 407 -4.23 -1.83 -2.90
N SER A 408 -5.29 -1.32 -2.30
CA SER A 408 -5.32 -0.08 -1.52
C SER A 408 -5.50 -0.32 -0.01
N THR A 409 -5.82 -1.55 0.41
CA THR A 409 -6.07 -1.90 1.80
C THR A 409 -5.25 -3.11 2.27
N GLU A 410 -4.99 -3.15 3.59
CA GLU A 410 -4.33 -4.30 4.23
C GLU A 410 -5.12 -5.61 4.02
N GLY A 411 -6.45 -5.52 4.06
CA GLY A 411 -7.35 -6.66 3.86
C GLY A 411 -7.22 -7.30 2.47
N GLU A 412 -7.08 -6.49 1.43
CA GLU A 412 -6.86 -6.95 0.04
C GLU A 412 -5.53 -7.69 -0.08
N LEU A 413 -4.45 -7.15 0.49
CA LEU A 413 -3.15 -7.82 0.50
C LEU A 413 -3.17 -9.15 1.28
N ASP A 414 -3.90 -9.22 2.38
CA ASP A 414 -4.06 -10.46 3.15
C ASP A 414 -4.86 -11.51 2.34
N GLN A 415 -5.89 -11.12 1.56
CA GLN A 415 -6.63 -12.00 0.65
C GLN A 415 -5.74 -12.53 -0.49
N ILE A 416 -4.95 -11.65 -1.14
CA ILE A 416 -4.00 -12.04 -2.19
C ILE A 416 -2.94 -13.00 -1.62
N LYS A 417 -2.44 -12.74 -0.41
CA LYS A 417 -1.51 -13.65 0.27
C LYS A 417 -2.11 -15.02 0.53
N GLU A 418 -3.37 -15.09 0.98
CA GLU A 418 -4.09 -16.37 1.14
C GLU A 418 -4.26 -17.11 -0.18
N GLU A 419 -4.56 -16.39 -1.25
CA GLU A 419 -4.65 -16.97 -2.60
C GLU A 419 -3.30 -17.57 -3.04
N LEU A 420 -2.19 -16.85 -2.82
CA LEU A 420 -0.85 -17.35 -3.13
C LEU A 420 -0.43 -18.56 -2.26
N VAL A 421 -0.96 -18.68 -1.05
CA VAL A 421 -0.76 -19.87 -0.19
C VAL A 421 -1.58 -21.05 -0.73
N GLU A 422 -2.85 -20.85 -1.07
CA GLU A 422 -3.73 -21.91 -1.59
C GLU A 422 -3.28 -22.43 -2.96
N THR A 423 -2.72 -21.54 -3.80
CA THR A 423 -2.17 -21.92 -5.11
C THR A 423 -0.72 -22.42 -5.06
N GLY A 424 -0.11 -22.47 -3.86
CA GLY A 424 1.20 -23.09 -3.62
C GLY A 424 2.43 -22.22 -3.91
N TYR A 425 2.26 -20.94 -4.24
CA TYR A 425 3.38 -20.02 -4.45
C TYR A 425 4.02 -19.57 -3.13
N ILE A 426 3.29 -19.61 -2.02
CA ILE A 426 3.78 -19.34 -0.67
C ILE A 426 3.61 -20.59 0.20
N ARG A 427 4.68 -21.04 0.87
CA ARG A 427 4.59 -22.15 1.82
C ARG A 427 3.84 -21.72 3.07
N TYR A 428 2.82 -22.46 3.45
CA TYR A 428 2.08 -22.26 4.69
C TYR A 428 2.99 -22.58 5.89
N ARG A 429 3.30 -21.57 6.70
CA ARG A 429 3.87 -21.75 8.04
C ARG A 429 2.77 -21.44 9.05
N SER A 430 2.12 -22.47 9.57
CA SER A 430 1.13 -22.29 10.64
C SER A 430 1.80 -21.80 11.91
N LYS A 431 1.43 -20.60 12.38
CA LYS A 431 1.51 -20.30 13.81
C LYS A 431 0.16 -20.66 14.42
N PRO A 432 0.09 -21.54 15.44
CA PRO A 432 -1.16 -21.84 16.12
C PRO A 432 -1.65 -20.60 16.88
N GLY A 433 -2.89 -20.23 16.65
CA GLY A 433 -3.63 -19.28 17.48
C GLY A 433 -3.68 -17.84 16.93
N HIS A 434 -4.65 -17.60 16.06
CA HIS A 434 -5.60 -16.48 16.09
C HIS A 434 -6.51 -16.64 14.86
N LYS A 435 -7.71 -17.15 15.09
CA LYS A 435 -8.82 -16.95 14.14
C LYS A 435 -9.17 -15.47 14.20
N ARG A 436 -8.54 -14.66 13.35
CA ARG A 436 -9.05 -13.30 13.09
C ARG A 436 -10.45 -13.46 12.50
N ASN A 437 -11.43 -12.78 13.08
CA ASN A 437 -12.73 -12.58 12.45
C ASN A 437 -12.48 -11.90 11.10
N LYS A 438 -12.62 -12.68 10.02
CA LYS A 438 -12.50 -12.16 8.65
C LYS A 438 -13.75 -11.32 8.38
N GLN A 439 -13.63 -10.01 8.43
CA GLN A 439 -14.62 -9.15 7.80
C GLN A 439 -14.52 -9.42 6.28
N LYS A 440 -15.53 -10.05 5.71
CA LYS A 440 -15.68 -10.17 4.25
C LYS A 440 -15.91 -8.75 3.73
N GLN A 441 -14.96 -8.22 3.00
CA GLN A 441 -15.17 -6.99 2.26
C GLN A 441 -16.12 -7.29 1.09
N ALA A 442 -17.07 -6.39 0.85
CA ALA A 442 -17.94 -6.46 -0.32
C ALA A 442 -17.16 -6.04 -1.59
N PRO A 443 -17.51 -6.55 -2.79
CA PRO A 443 -16.96 -6.06 -4.05
C PRO A 443 -17.11 -4.53 -4.17
N LEU A 444 -16.32 -3.90 -5.02
CA LEU A 444 -16.53 -2.49 -5.34
C LEU A 444 -17.86 -2.32 -6.06
N GLU A 445 -18.63 -1.30 -5.69
CA GLU A 445 -19.92 -1.00 -6.29
C GLU A 445 -19.87 0.39 -6.92
N TYR A 446 -20.33 0.47 -8.17
CA TYR A 446 -20.51 1.69 -8.92
C TYR A 446 -21.95 1.79 -9.40
N ARG A 447 -22.46 3.03 -9.51
CA ARG A 447 -23.76 3.32 -10.08
C ARG A 447 -23.57 4.07 -11.39
N LEU A 448 -24.13 3.55 -12.48
CA LEU A 448 -24.07 4.16 -13.80
C LEU A 448 -25.02 5.35 -13.92
N SER A 449 -24.88 6.10 -15.01
CA SER A 449 -25.67 7.30 -15.29
C SER A 449 -27.18 7.03 -15.42
N ASP A 450 -27.55 5.84 -15.88
CA ASP A 450 -28.94 5.36 -16.01
C ASP A 450 -29.49 4.69 -14.74
N GLY A 451 -28.67 4.54 -13.72
CA GLY A 451 -29.06 3.97 -12.42
C GLY A 451 -28.68 2.51 -12.21
N HIS A 452 -28.18 1.78 -13.22
CA HIS A 452 -27.74 0.41 -13.06
C HIS A 452 -26.56 0.29 -12.07
N HIS A 453 -26.48 -0.86 -11.39
CA HIS A 453 -25.41 -1.19 -10.48
C HIS A 453 -24.35 -2.04 -11.17
N VAL A 454 -23.10 -1.69 -10.95
CA VAL A 454 -21.93 -2.43 -11.45
C VAL A 454 -21.06 -2.85 -10.30
N PHE A 455 -20.77 -4.15 -10.21
CA PHE A 455 -19.86 -4.71 -9.21
C PHE A 455 -18.51 -5.09 -9.83
N VAL A 456 -17.42 -4.81 -9.11
CA VAL A 456 -16.05 -5.08 -9.55
C VAL A 456 -15.33 -5.92 -8.49
N GLY A 457 -14.73 -7.03 -8.90
CA GLY A 457 -13.89 -7.85 -8.04
C GLY A 457 -12.50 -7.24 -7.89
N ARG A 458 -11.98 -7.17 -6.65
CA ARG A 458 -10.68 -6.56 -6.33
C ARG A 458 -9.49 -7.50 -6.51
N ASN A 459 -9.74 -8.79 -6.52
CA ASN A 459 -8.74 -9.84 -6.68
C ASN A 459 -9.38 -11.10 -7.29
N ASN A 460 -8.57 -12.08 -7.64
CA ASN A 460 -9.04 -13.28 -8.33
C ASN A 460 -10.05 -14.10 -7.53
N LYS A 461 -9.97 -14.13 -6.19
CA LYS A 461 -10.98 -14.80 -5.34
C LYS A 461 -12.31 -14.08 -5.36
N GLU A 462 -12.29 -12.74 -5.31
CA GLU A 462 -13.52 -11.94 -5.44
C GLU A 462 -14.08 -12.04 -6.85
N ASN A 463 -13.25 -12.02 -7.90
CA ASN A 463 -13.65 -12.26 -9.28
C ASN A 463 -14.41 -13.58 -9.43
N ASP A 464 -13.87 -14.66 -8.86
CA ASP A 464 -14.54 -15.97 -8.83
C ASP A 464 -15.87 -15.92 -8.09
N GLN A 465 -15.87 -15.36 -6.88
CA GLN A 465 -17.08 -15.30 -6.05
C GLN A 465 -18.17 -14.47 -6.74
N LEU A 466 -17.78 -13.32 -7.30
CA LEU A 466 -18.68 -12.41 -8.01
C LEU A 466 -19.32 -13.11 -9.22
N THR A 467 -18.49 -13.72 -10.08
CA THR A 467 -18.96 -14.33 -11.33
C THR A 467 -19.70 -15.65 -11.12
N THR A 468 -19.27 -16.50 -10.17
CA THR A 468 -19.81 -17.87 -10.07
C THR A 468 -20.86 -18.06 -8.98
N LYS A 469 -20.95 -17.12 -8.00
CA LYS A 469 -21.85 -17.27 -6.84
C LYS A 469 -22.79 -16.11 -6.61
N THR A 470 -22.40 -14.88 -6.97
CA THR A 470 -23.16 -13.66 -6.67
C THR A 470 -24.00 -13.22 -7.86
N ALA A 471 -23.42 -13.17 -9.04
CA ALA A 471 -24.08 -12.70 -10.25
C ALA A 471 -25.21 -13.65 -10.71
N SER A 472 -26.29 -13.07 -11.19
CA SER A 472 -27.40 -13.76 -11.83
C SER A 472 -27.02 -14.23 -13.24
N ARG A 473 -27.68 -15.25 -13.75
CA ARG A 473 -27.41 -15.79 -15.10
C ARG A 473 -27.73 -14.80 -16.22
N THR A 474 -28.58 -13.82 -15.95
CA THR A 474 -28.99 -12.74 -16.86
C THR A 474 -28.07 -11.53 -16.82
N ASP A 475 -27.27 -11.37 -15.75
CA ASP A 475 -26.33 -10.25 -15.63
C ASP A 475 -25.26 -10.31 -16.74
N ILE A 476 -24.66 -9.16 -17.01
CA ILE A 476 -23.64 -9.05 -18.04
C ILE A 476 -22.26 -8.98 -17.38
N TRP A 477 -21.39 -9.89 -17.80
CA TRP A 477 -20.01 -9.97 -17.38
C TRP A 477 -19.10 -9.25 -18.37
N PHE A 478 -18.13 -8.46 -17.87
CA PHE A 478 -17.12 -7.75 -18.66
C PHE A 478 -15.73 -8.11 -18.19
N HIS A 479 -14.78 -8.15 -19.13
CA HIS A 479 -13.36 -8.29 -18.86
C HIS A 479 -12.55 -7.72 -20.04
N THR A 480 -11.39 -7.13 -19.77
CA THR A 480 -10.47 -6.64 -20.80
C THR A 480 -9.90 -7.79 -21.62
N LYS A 481 -9.92 -7.66 -22.94
CA LYS A 481 -9.47 -8.70 -23.86
C LYS A 481 -7.96 -8.83 -23.84
N GLU A 482 -7.44 -10.03 -23.51
CA GLU A 482 -6.01 -10.35 -23.46
C GLU A 482 -5.17 -9.47 -22.52
N ILE A 483 -5.81 -8.66 -21.67
CA ILE A 483 -5.17 -7.78 -20.70
C ILE A 483 -5.62 -8.22 -19.30
N PRO A 484 -4.71 -8.38 -18.33
CA PRO A 484 -5.08 -8.66 -16.94
C PRO A 484 -5.98 -7.57 -16.35
N GLY A 485 -7.07 -7.97 -15.69
CA GLY A 485 -8.06 -7.04 -15.13
C GLY A 485 -9.03 -7.72 -14.19
N SER A 486 -9.96 -6.93 -13.67
CA SER A 486 -11.05 -7.38 -12.80
C SER A 486 -12.23 -7.93 -13.59
N HIS A 487 -12.97 -8.88 -12.97
CA HIS A 487 -14.31 -9.20 -13.46
C HIS A 487 -15.27 -8.09 -13.04
N VAL A 488 -16.04 -7.62 -13.99
CA VAL A 488 -17.05 -6.58 -13.78
C VAL A 488 -18.42 -7.15 -14.14
N ILE A 489 -19.39 -6.95 -13.26
CA ILE A 489 -20.76 -7.44 -13.44
C ILE A 489 -21.71 -6.25 -13.45
N LEU A 490 -22.40 -6.06 -14.56
CA LEU A 490 -23.55 -5.19 -14.67
C LEU A 490 -24.81 -5.97 -14.26
N VAL A 491 -25.46 -5.51 -13.21
CA VAL A 491 -26.70 -6.14 -12.72
C VAL A 491 -27.86 -5.71 -13.60
N THR A 492 -28.59 -6.67 -14.15
CA THR A 492 -29.80 -6.43 -14.96
C THR A 492 -31.05 -6.48 -14.09
N GLU A 493 -32.07 -5.68 -14.42
CA GLU A 493 -33.37 -5.73 -13.75
C GLU A 493 -34.16 -7.00 -14.10
N SER A 494 -35.16 -7.31 -13.28
CA SER A 494 -35.97 -8.53 -13.48
C SER A 494 -36.76 -8.47 -14.80
N GLY A 495 -36.42 -9.35 -15.73
CA GLY A 495 -37.06 -9.42 -17.07
C GLY A 495 -36.29 -8.65 -18.16
N GLU A 496 -35.23 -7.95 -17.82
CA GLU A 496 -34.39 -7.22 -18.75
C GLU A 496 -33.44 -8.17 -19.49
N SER A 497 -33.35 -8.01 -20.79
CA SER A 497 -32.43 -8.76 -21.65
C SER A 497 -31.23 -7.89 -22.08
N ILE A 498 -30.14 -8.51 -22.53
CA ILE A 498 -28.97 -7.76 -23.03
C ILE A 498 -29.31 -6.81 -24.19
N GLN A 499 -30.43 -7.07 -24.90
CA GLN A 499 -30.90 -6.24 -26.02
C GLN A 499 -31.62 -4.97 -25.53
N ASP A 500 -32.09 -4.97 -24.29
CA ASP A 500 -32.77 -3.83 -23.68
C ASP A 500 -31.75 -2.83 -23.09
N ILE A 501 -30.50 -3.29 -22.85
CA ILE A 501 -29.42 -2.46 -22.34
C ILE A 501 -28.86 -1.56 -23.44
N THR A 502 -28.78 -0.27 -23.16
CA THR A 502 -28.31 0.72 -24.14
C THR A 502 -26.80 0.54 -24.45
N ALA A 503 -26.39 0.95 -25.64
CA ALA A 503 -24.96 0.94 -25.99
C ALA A 503 -24.12 1.84 -25.06
N GLU A 504 -24.74 2.89 -24.51
CA GLU A 504 -24.10 3.83 -23.59
C GLU A 504 -23.85 3.18 -22.21
N THR A 505 -24.79 2.43 -21.69
CA THR A 505 -24.64 1.62 -20.46
C THR A 505 -23.55 0.56 -20.61
N ILE A 506 -23.53 -0.15 -21.75
CA ILE A 506 -22.47 -1.12 -22.06
C ILE A 506 -21.09 -0.42 -22.10
N TYR A 507 -21.01 0.78 -22.73
CA TYR A 507 -19.78 1.55 -22.80
C TYR A 507 -19.31 2.02 -21.43
N GLU A 508 -20.20 2.53 -20.56
CA GLU A 508 -19.85 2.94 -19.19
C GLU A 508 -19.35 1.74 -18.36
N ALA A 509 -20.05 0.61 -18.37
CA ALA A 509 -19.63 -0.59 -17.66
C ALA A 509 -18.27 -1.14 -18.16
N ALA A 510 -18.08 -1.14 -19.47
CA ALA A 510 -16.81 -1.53 -20.09
C ALA A 510 -15.67 -0.56 -19.74
N SER A 511 -15.96 0.76 -19.65
CA SER A 511 -14.96 1.76 -19.22
C SER A 511 -14.48 1.52 -17.79
N ILE A 512 -15.37 1.07 -16.90
CA ILE A 512 -15.02 0.65 -15.54
C ILE A 512 -14.12 -0.59 -15.59
N ALA A 513 -14.42 -1.58 -16.44
CA ALA A 513 -13.58 -2.77 -16.58
C ALA A 513 -12.17 -2.43 -17.10
N ALA A 514 -12.08 -1.52 -18.06
CA ALA A 514 -10.81 -1.00 -18.56
C ALA A 514 -10.02 -0.24 -17.48
N TYR A 515 -10.70 0.56 -16.65
CA TYR A 515 -10.09 1.28 -15.53
C TYR A 515 -9.50 0.33 -14.47
N HIS A 516 -10.17 -0.79 -14.20
CA HIS A 516 -9.71 -1.82 -13.27
C HIS A 516 -8.84 -2.90 -13.94
N SER A 517 -8.07 -2.53 -14.95
CA SER A 517 -7.17 -3.41 -15.68
C SER A 517 -5.76 -2.81 -15.82
N LYS A 518 -4.83 -3.60 -16.32
CA LYS A 518 -3.49 -3.13 -16.70
C LYS A 518 -3.52 -2.10 -17.84
N GLY A 519 -4.65 -1.97 -18.54
CA GLY A 519 -4.88 -0.96 -19.59
C GLY A 519 -5.39 0.38 -19.09
N LYS A 520 -5.38 0.65 -17.79
CA LYS A 520 -5.95 1.86 -17.16
C LYS A 520 -5.50 3.18 -17.78
N ASP A 521 -4.23 3.26 -18.17
CA ASP A 521 -3.61 4.48 -18.72
C ASP A 521 -3.52 4.46 -20.24
N SER A 522 -4.24 3.53 -20.90
CA SER A 522 -4.26 3.38 -22.35
C SER A 522 -5.58 3.87 -22.92
N ASP A 523 -5.55 4.43 -24.12
CA ASP A 523 -6.74 4.74 -24.88
C ASP A 523 -7.20 3.51 -25.69
N ASN A 524 -8.52 3.45 -25.98
CA ASN A 524 -9.10 2.45 -26.89
C ASN A 524 -8.87 1.00 -26.44
N VAL A 525 -9.13 0.71 -25.15
CA VAL A 525 -8.94 -0.61 -24.54
C VAL A 525 -10.05 -1.58 -25.00
N PRO A 526 -9.72 -2.76 -25.54
CA PRO A 526 -10.73 -3.76 -25.90
C PRO A 526 -11.29 -4.44 -24.65
N VAL A 527 -12.61 -4.48 -24.52
CA VAL A 527 -13.33 -5.13 -23.44
C VAL A 527 -14.33 -6.12 -24.02
N ASP A 528 -14.20 -7.39 -23.66
CA ASP A 528 -15.16 -8.43 -23.97
C ASP A 528 -16.30 -8.42 -22.97
N TYR A 529 -17.55 -8.62 -23.44
CA TYR A 529 -18.71 -8.76 -22.59
C TYR A 529 -19.65 -9.85 -23.09
N THR A 530 -20.30 -10.53 -22.14
CA THR A 530 -21.25 -11.62 -22.42
C THR A 530 -22.17 -11.80 -21.21
N LEU A 531 -23.27 -12.57 -21.38
CA LEU A 531 -24.10 -12.95 -20.25
C LEU A 531 -23.37 -13.92 -19.33
N VAL A 532 -23.54 -13.79 -18.02
CA VAL A 532 -22.90 -14.64 -16.99
C VAL A 532 -23.18 -16.13 -17.22
N LYS A 533 -24.33 -16.51 -17.78
CA LYS A 533 -24.64 -17.91 -18.14
C LYS A 533 -23.65 -18.55 -19.12
N TYR A 534 -22.92 -17.74 -19.89
CA TYR A 534 -21.90 -18.19 -20.86
C TYR A 534 -20.48 -18.18 -20.30
N VAL A 535 -20.30 -17.73 -19.05
CA VAL A 535 -19.03 -17.72 -18.34
C VAL A 535 -18.94 -18.95 -17.44
N LYS A 536 -17.88 -19.74 -17.57
CA LYS A 536 -17.69 -20.98 -16.80
C LYS A 536 -16.28 -21.05 -16.26
N LYS A 537 -16.14 -21.54 -15.03
CA LYS A 537 -14.85 -21.88 -14.44
C LYS A 537 -14.53 -23.34 -14.74
N PRO A 538 -13.43 -23.66 -15.48
CA PRO A 538 -12.99 -25.04 -15.68
C PRO A 538 -12.63 -25.72 -14.36
N SER A 539 -12.84 -27.04 -14.28
CA SER A 539 -12.41 -27.81 -13.11
C SER A 539 -10.90 -27.74 -12.95
N GLY A 540 -10.43 -27.41 -11.75
CA GLY A 540 -9.01 -27.26 -11.45
C GLY A 540 -8.38 -25.92 -11.89
N ALA A 541 -9.14 -25.01 -12.52
CA ALA A 541 -8.63 -23.70 -12.88
C ALA A 541 -8.30 -22.85 -11.62
N LYS A 542 -7.23 -22.06 -11.71
CA LYS A 542 -6.83 -21.12 -10.67
C LYS A 542 -7.90 -20.04 -10.43
N PRO A 543 -7.89 -19.37 -9.26
CA PRO A 543 -8.81 -18.27 -9.01
C PRO A 543 -8.77 -17.22 -10.12
N GLY A 544 -9.93 -16.65 -10.47
CA GLY A 544 -10.07 -15.65 -11.53
C GLY A 544 -10.01 -16.16 -12.96
N MET A 545 -9.66 -17.42 -13.18
CA MET A 545 -9.56 -18.00 -14.52
C MET A 545 -10.91 -18.59 -14.97
N VAL A 546 -11.47 -18.03 -16.02
CA VAL A 546 -12.75 -18.45 -16.62
C VAL A 546 -12.61 -18.64 -18.13
N ILE A 547 -13.50 -19.45 -18.70
CA ILE A 547 -13.74 -19.55 -20.15
C ILE A 547 -15.13 -19.00 -20.43
N PHE A 548 -15.28 -18.30 -21.54
CA PHE A 548 -16.54 -17.70 -21.94
C PHE A 548 -16.78 -17.84 -23.43
N THR A 549 -18.03 -17.73 -23.83
CA THR A 549 -18.47 -17.84 -25.21
C THR A 549 -19.52 -16.76 -25.49
N HIS A 550 -19.91 -16.60 -26.76
CA HIS A 550 -20.96 -15.63 -27.19
C HIS A 550 -20.64 -14.18 -26.75
N ASN A 551 -19.37 -13.84 -26.66
CA ASN A 551 -18.93 -12.49 -26.31
C ASN A 551 -18.96 -11.55 -27.50
N SER A 552 -19.20 -10.29 -27.20
CA SER A 552 -18.93 -9.14 -28.07
C SER A 552 -17.79 -8.34 -27.50
N THR A 553 -17.09 -7.59 -28.33
CA THR A 553 -15.98 -6.71 -27.91
C THR A 553 -16.36 -5.26 -28.17
N VAL A 554 -16.14 -4.40 -27.17
CA VAL A 554 -16.29 -2.95 -27.28
C VAL A 554 -14.94 -2.29 -26.96
N TYR A 555 -14.62 -1.20 -27.63
CA TYR A 555 -13.40 -0.42 -27.42
C TYR A 555 -13.74 0.83 -26.61
N VAL A 556 -13.08 1.03 -25.48
CA VAL A 556 -13.42 2.08 -24.52
C VAL A 556 -12.19 2.81 -24.00
N THR A 557 -12.38 4.05 -23.56
CA THR A 557 -11.40 4.79 -22.76
C THR A 557 -11.68 4.52 -21.28
N PRO A 558 -10.66 4.11 -20.49
CA PRO A 558 -10.82 3.83 -19.05
C PRO A 558 -11.34 5.05 -18.31
N LYS A 559 -12.46 4.90 -17.59
CA LYS A 559 -13.09 5.98 -16.84
C LYS A 559 -13.98 5.44 -15.73
N LEU A 560 -14.07 6.17 -14.59
CA LEU A 560 -15.06 5.91 -13.54
C LEU A 560 -16.29 6.79 -13.70
N PRO A 561 -17.47 6.33 -13.23
CA PRO A 561 -18.69 7.16 -13.21
C PRO A 561 -18.47 8.42 -12.37
N GLY A 562 -18.95 9.57 -12.85
CA GLY A 562 -18.88 10.85 -12.12
C GLY A 562 -17.54 11.59 -12.20
N SER A 563 -16.51 11.07 -12.85
CA SER A 563 -15.30 11.84 -13.18
C SER A 563 -15.61 12.70 -14.41
N ALA A 564 -15.83 14.01 -14.21
CA ALA A 564 -15.95 14.97 -15.31
C ALA A 564 -14.68 14.93 -16.18
N LYS A 565 -14.82 15.12 -17.49
CA LYS A 565 -13.69 15.47 -18.34
C LYS A 565 -13.24 16.87 -17.92
N ASP A 566 -12.02 17.01 -17.38
CA ASP A 566 -11.27 18.26 -17.46
C ASP A 566 -10.62 18.39 -18.84
#